data_b70a98d682ad16843666152d746d7205
#
_entry.id   b70a98d682ad16843666152d746d7205
#
_cell.length_a   1.000
_cell.length_b   1.000
_cell.length_c   1.000
_cell.angle_alpha   90.00
_cell.angle_beta   90.00
_cell.angle_gamma   90.00
#
_symmetry.space_group_name_H-M   'P 1'
#
loop_
_entity.id
_entity.type
_entity.pdbx_description
1 polymer ?
#
loop_
_entity_poly.entity_id
_entity_poly.type
_entity_poly.pdbx_seq_one_letter_code
_entity_poly.pdbx_strand_id
1 'polypeptide(L)'
;MQQLSYRRHRFPPLIIQHATWLYLRFTLSYRDVEELQAERGIDVSNETIRRWVLKFGRLYAQRLRRSRPKPDDRWHLDEMFVSIRGKRMYLWRAVDSEGEVLDFLIQSKRNKAAALKLMRKLLKNQGFAPRVIVTDKLRSYASAFRELGLSAQHEQGLRKNNRAENSHQPVRRRERKMQRFKSAGSAQRFLSAHANSLYIPFLFLAVAF
;
A
#
# COMPACT_ATOMS: atom_id res chain seq x y z
N MET A 1 -1.65 12.15 -18.08
CA MET A 1 -2.32 11.22 -17.12
C MET A 1 -3.08 10.16 -17.90
N GLN A 2 -2.96 8.89 -17.52
CA GLN A 2 -3.72 7.84 -18.16
C GLN A 2 -5.20 7.97 -17.74
N GLN A 3 -6.08 8.19 -18.72
CA GLN A 3 -7.51 8.34 -18.49
C GLN A 3 -8.14 6.98 -18.18
N LEU A 4 -9.01 6.92 -17.16
CA LEU A 4 -9.77 5.71 -16.85
C LEU A 4 -10.82 5.50 -17.95
N SER A 5 -10.73 4.39 -18.66
CA SER A 5 -11.68 4.03 -19.70
C SER A 5 -12.11 2.58 -19.59
N TYR A 6 -13.41 2.37 -19.50
CA TYR A 6 -14.05 1.04 -19.50
C TYR A 6 -14.47 0.59 -20.90
N ARG A 7 -14.14 1.37 -21.92
CA ARG A 7 -14.46 1.06 -23.31
C ARG A 7 -13.95 -0.34 -23.68
N ARG A 8 -14.74 -1.10 -24.43
CA ARG A 8 -14.48 -2.49 -24.83
C ARG A 8 -14.46 -3.51 -23.68
N HIS A 9 -15.05 -3.20 -22.53
CA HIS A 9 -15.33 -4.17 -21.49
C HIS A 9 -16.79 -4.60 -21.54
N ARG A 10 -17.05 -5.93 -21.45
CA ARG A 10 -18.41 -6.51 -21.46
C ARG A 10 -19.23 -6.07 -20.25
N PHE A 11 -18.56 -5.94 -19.09
CA PHE A 11 -19.24 -5.66 -17.83
C PHE A 11 -19.33 -4.16 -17.56
N PRO A 12 -20.42 -3.70 -16.91
CA PRO A 12 -20.54 -2.33 -16.45
C PRO A 12 -19.38 -1.87 -15.55
N PRO A 13 -19.03 -0.58 -15.58
CA PRO A 13 -17.95 -0.02 -14.74
C PRO A 13 -18.08 -0.39 -13.25
N LEU A 14 -19.30 -0.36 -12.70
CA LEU A 14 -19.57 -0.65 -11.29
C LEU A 14 -19.17 -2.08 -10.90
N ILE A 15 -19.41 -3.06 -11.75
CA ILE A 15 -19.02 -4.46 -11.51
C ILE A 15 -17.49 -4.58 -11.52
N ILE A 16 -16.83 -3.96 -12.47
CA ILE A 16 -15.36 -3.95 -12.57
C ILE A 16 -14.73 -3.29 -11.33
N GLN A 17 -15.28 -2.17 -10.90
CA GLN A 17 -14.84 -1.45 -9.70
C GLN A 17 -15.05 -2.30 -8.45
N HIS A 18 -16.24 -2.87 -8.28
CA HIS A 18 -16.59 -3.67 -7.12
C HIS A 18 -15.69 -4.92 -6.99
N ALA A 19 -15.53 -5.69 -8.05
CA ALA A 19 -14.67 -6.88 -8.06
C ALA A 19 -13.20 -6.51 -7.76
N THR A 20 -12.70 -5.42 -8.36
CA THR A 20 -11.34 -4.93 -8.10
C THR A 20 -11.18 -4.47 -6.66
N TRP A 21 -12.16 -3.75 -6.12
CA TRP A 21 -12.17 -3.28 -4.73
C TRP A 21 -12.22 -4.45 -3.74
N LEU A 22 -13.10 -5.44 -3.95
CA LEU A 22 -13.16 -6.64 -3.11
C LEU A 22 -11.80 -7.31 -3.00
N TYR A 23 -11.15 -7.53 -4.13
CA TYR A 23 -9.81 -8.13 -4.16
C TYR A 23 -8.76 -7.27 -3.45
N LEU A 24 -8.74 -5.95 -3.65
CA LEU A 24 -7.74 -5.08 -3.05
C LEU A 24 -7.99 -4.81 -1.56
N ARG A 25 -9.25 -4.69 -1.16
CA ARG A 25 -9.65 -4.33 0.22
C ARG A 25 -9.58 -5.50 1.19
N PHE A 26 -10.08 -6.65 0.76
CA PHE A 26 -10.18 -7.84 1.60
C PHE A 26 -9.08 -8.85 1.27
N THR A 27 -8.84 -9.80 2.18
CA THR A 27 -7.86 -10.87 1.97
C THR A 27 -8.47 -12.01 1.15
N LEU A 28 -8.99 -11.69 -0.05
CA LEU A 28 -9.64 -12.61 -0.97
C LEU A 28 -8.68 -13.04 -2.10
N SER A 29 -8.82 -14.28 -2.58
CA SER A 29 -8.22 -14.69 -3.86
C SER A 29 -9.09 -14.22 -5.03
N TYR A 30 -8.63 -14.36 -6.26
CA TYR A 30 -9.46 -14.08 -7.43
C TYR A 30 -10.64 -15.03 -7.54
N ARG A 31 -10.48 -16.29 -7.08
CA ARG A 31 -11.57 -17.29 -7.05
C ARG A 31 -12.63 -16.93 -6.01
N ASP A 32 -12.20 -16.52 -4.79
CA ASP A 32 -13.15 -16.06 -3.77
C ASP A 32 -14.01 -14.88 -4.32
N VAL A 33 -13.39 -13.97 -5.10
CA VAL A 33 -14.13 -12.85 -5.72
C VAL A 33 -15.05 -13.33 -6.84
N GLU A 34 -14.65 -14.31 -7.67
CA GLU A 34 -15.48 -14.95 -8.67
C GLU A 34 -16.73 -15.57 -8.04
N GLU A 35 -16.58 -16.35 -6.97
CA GLU A 35 -17.66 -16.95 -6.21
C GLU A 35 -18.63 -15.90 -5.66
N LEU A 36 -18.10 -14.85 -5.02
CA LEU A 36 -18.93 -13.74 -4.50
C LEU A 36 -19.68 -12.96 -5.60
N GLN A 37 -19.16 -12.90 -6.81
CA GLN A 37 -19.88 -12.30 -7.95
C GLN A 37 -20.95 -13.26 -8.47
N ALA A 38 -20.66 -14.56 -8.54
CA ALA A 38 -21.61 -15.59 -8.97
C ALA A 38 -22.85 -15.65 -8.09
N GLU A 39 -22.70 -15.54 -6.75
CA GLU A 39 -23.81 -15.45 -5.80
C GLU A 39 -24.76 -14.27 -6.08
N ARG A 40 -24.29 -13.25 -6.80
CA ARG A 40 -25.08 -12.09 -7.24
C ARG A 40 -25.58 -12.22 -8.69
N GLY A 41 -25.46 -13.38 -9.27
CA GLY A 41 -25.84 -13.63 -10.66
C GLY A 41 -24.87 -13.02 -11.69
N ILE A 42 -23.65 -12.68 -11.28
CA ILE A 42 -22.64 -12.07 -12.16
C ILE A 42 -21.62 -13.16 -12.54
N ASP A 43 -21.76 -13.71 -13.73
CA ASP A 43 -20.84 -14.70 -14.28
C ASP A 43 -19.58 -14.02 -14.85
N VAL A 44 -18.54 -13.94 -14.03
CA VAL A 44 -17.25 -13.38 -14.38
C VAL A 44 -16.10 -14.26 -13.88
N SER A 45 -15.22 -14.70 -14.77
CA SER A 45 -14.11 -15.58 -14.40
C SER A 45 -13.03 -14.86 -13.57
N ASN A 46 -12.36 -15.64 -12.71
CA ASN A 46 -11.24 -15.15 -11.88
C ASN A 46 -10.08 -14.57 -12.70
N GLU A 47 -9.85 -15.08 -13.91
CA GLU A 47 -8.85 -14.53 -14.83
C GLU A 47 -9.26 -13.14 -15.35
N THR A 48 -10.56 -12.92 -15.60
CA THR A 48 -11.09 -11.60 -15.98
C THR A 48 -10.91 -10.61 -14.82
N ILE A 49 -11.22 -11.01 -13.60
CA ILE A 49 -10.98 -10.20 -12.38
C ILE A 49 -9.51 -9.88 -12.22
N ARG A 50 -8.62 -10.85 -12.44
CA ARG A 50 -7.17 -10.64 -12.41
C ARG A 50 -6.73 -9.56 -13.40
N ARG A 51 -7.24 -9.61 -14.64
CA ARG A 51 -6.95 -8.61 -15.68
C ARG A 51 -7.46 -7.22 -15.27
N TRP A 52 -8.65 -7.13 -14.67
CA TRP A 52 -9.17 -5.86 -14.16
C TRP A 52 -8.31 -5.27 -13.05
N VAL A 53 -7.91 -6.09 -12.08
CA VAL A 53 -7.01 -5.64 -11.00
C VAL A 53 -5.68 -5.13 -11.55
N LEU A 54 -5.08 -5.82 -12.53
CA LEU A 54 -3.83 -5.40 -13.15
C LEU A 54 -3.98 -4.09 -13.93
N LYS A 55 -5.10 -3.93 -14.67
CA LYS A 55 -5.36 -2.75 -15.50
C LYS A 55 -5.80 -1.54 -14.67
N PHE A 56 -6.77 -1.71 -13.79
CA PHE A 56 -7.45 -0.62 -13.11
C PHE A 56 -6.93 -0.36 -11.69
N GLY A 57 -6.38 -1.35 -11.00
CA GLY A 57 -6.00 -1.23 -9.59
C GLY A 57 -5.03 -0.06 -9.32
N ARG A 58 -4.06 0.15 -10.21
CA ARG A 58 -3.15 1.31 -10.10
C ARG A 58 -3.86 2.65 -10.31
N LEU A 59 -4.78 2.70 -11.28
CA LEU A 59 -5.53 3.93 -11.58
C LEU A 59 -6.46 4.31 -10.44
N TYR A 60 -7.14 3.32 -9.85
CA TYR A 60 -7.96 3.52 -8.65
C TYR A 60 -7.12 4.01 -7.48
N ALA A 61 -5.99 3.36 -7.22
CA ALA A 61 -5.08 3.78 -6.16
C ALA A 61 -4.59 5.22 -6.32
N GLN A 62 -4.28 5.65 -7.55
CA GLN A 62 -3.84 7.01 -7.83
C GLN A 62 -4.95 8.04 -7.59
N ARG A 63 -6.19 7.74 -7.96
CA ARG A 63 -7.34 8.63 -7.73
C ARG A 63 -7.66 8.74 -6.24
N LEU A 64 -7.76 7.60 -5.56
CA LEU A 64 -7.98 7.54 -4.12
C LEU A 64 -6.93 8.32 -3.33
N ARG A 65 -5.66 8.24 -3.73
CA ARG A 65 -4.58 9.01 -3.09
C ARG A 65 -4.77 10.52 -3.22
N ARG A 66 -5.39 10.99 -4.30
CA ARG A 66 -5.62 12.43 -4.52
C ARG A 66 -6.80 12.99 -3.75
N SER A 67 -7.81 12.16 -3.49
CA SER A 67 -8.99 12.54 -2.70
C SER A 67 -8.77 12.44 -1.19
N ARG A 68 -7.59 11.96 -0.76
CA ARG A 68 -7.26 11.86 0.66
C ARG A 68 -7.03 13.23 1.28
N PRO A 69 -7.44 13.45 2.54
CA PRO A 69 -6.99 14.59 3.32
C PRO A 69 -5.45 14.57 3.44
N LYS A 70 -4.87 15.72 3.75
CA LYS A 70 -3.44 15.78 4.05
C LYS A 70 -3.15 14.91 5.27
N PRO A 71 -2.10 14.09 5.24
CA PRO A 71 -1.72 13.29 6.40
C PRO A 71 -1.23 14.19 7.54
N ASP A 72 -1.32 13.65 8.75
CA ASP A 72 -0.76 14.27 9.95
C ASP A 72 0.77 14.44 9.85
N ASP A 73 1.31 15.35 10.63
CA ASP A 73 2.75 15.67 10.69
C ASP A 73 3.56 14.74 11.60
N ARG A 74 2.91 13.71 12.17
CA ARG A 74 3.54 12.65 12.96
C ARG A 74 3.59 11.36 12.16
N TRP A 75 4.80 10.95 11.76
CA TRP A 75 5.01 9.77 10.93
C TRP A 75 5.62 8.62 11.73
N HIS A 76 5.10 7.42 11.52
CA HIS A 76 5.59 6.18 12.11
C HIS A 76 6.25 5.33 11.01
N LEU A 77 7.52 5.01 11.18
CA LEU A 77 8.28 4.24 10.19
C LEU A 77 8.72 2.90 10.80
N ASP A 78 8.56 1.87 10.01
CA ASP A 78 9.00 0.52 10.39
C ASP A 78 9.33 -0.30 9.14
N GLU A 79 10.09 -1.39 9.33
CA GLU A 79 10.36 -2.31 8.26
C GLU A 79 10.10 -3.75 8.70
N MET A 80 9.52 -4.50 7.78
CA MET A 80 9.33 -5.94 7.91
C MET A 80 10.04 -6.69 6.79
N PHE A 81 10.46 -7.92 7.05
CA PHE A 81 10.91 -8.76 5.96
C PHE A 81 9.73 -9.40 5.22
N VAL A 82 9.88 -9.56 3.92
CA VAL A 82 8.97 -10.29 3.03
C VAL A 82 9.78 -11.27 2.19
N SER A 83 9.19 -12.41 1.85
CA SER A 83 9.86 -13.39 0.98
C SER A 83 9.42 -13.17 -0.47
N ILE A 84 10.39 -12.93 -1.37
CA ILE A 84 10.13 -12.77 -2.80
C ILE A 84 11.01 -13.76 -3.57
N ARG A 85 10.39 -14.78 -4.19
CA ARG A 85 11.11 -15.88 -4.86
C ARG A 85 12.15 -16.55 -3.96
N GLY A 86 11.82 -16.80 -2.71
CA GLY A 86 12.74 -17.38 -1.73
C GLY A 86 13.81 -16.43 -1.17
N LYS A 87 13.96 -15.23 -1.75
CA LYS A 87 14.91 -14.22 -1.25
C LYS A 87 14.28 -13.35 -0.19
N ARG A 88 15.03 -13.08 0.90
CA ARG A 88 14.63 -12.12 1.94
C ARG A 88 14.75 -10.70 1.39
N MET A 89 13.65 -9.98 1.41
CA MET A 89 13.56 -8.55 1.09
C MET A 89 12.95 -7.80 2.28
N TYR A 90 13.13 -6.51 2.33
CA TYR A 90 12.61 -5.65 3.39
C TYR A 90 11.55 -4.71 2.80
N LEU A 91 10.36 -4.73 3.39
CA LEU A 91 9.31 -3.76 3.14
C LEU A 91 9.44 -2.65 4.18
N TRP A 92 9.96 -1.53 3.76
CA TRP A 92 10.00 -0.28 4.52
C TRP A 92 8.67 0.43 4.37
N ARG A 93 8.05 0.83 5.45
CA ARG A 93 6.72 1.41 5.45
C ARG A 93 6.64 2.61 6.36
N ALA A 94 5.88 3.63 5.95
CA ALA A 94 5.54 4.78 6.75
C ALA A 94 4.02 4.91 6.83
N VAL A 95 3.53 5.22 8.02
CA VAL A 95 2.12 5.54 8.29
C VAL A 95 2.06 6.82 9.12
N ASP A 96 0.94 7.52 9.11
CA ASP A 96 0.68 8.65 10.00
C ASP A 96 0.14 8.21 11.37
N SER A 97 -0.23 9.16 12.21
CA SER A 97 -0.78 8.91 13.55
C SER A 97 -2.12 8.16 13.53
N GLU A 98 -2.89 8.23 12.45
CA GLU A 98 -4.14 7.50 12.26
C GLU A 98 -3.90 6.08 11.74
N GLY A 99 -2.67 5.77 11.31
CA GLY A 99 -2.27 4.50 10.72
C GLY A 99 -2.47 4.45 9.20
N GLU A 100 -2.80 5.58 8.57
CA GLU A 100 -2.87 5.67 7.13
C GLU A 100 -1.50 5.53 6.48
N VAL A 101 -1.44 4.78 5.38
CA VAL A 101 -0.17 4.52 4.70
C VAL A 101 0.26 5.73 3.89
N LEU A 102 1.35 6.34 4.31
CA LEU A 102 2.00 7.45 3.61
C LEU A 102 2.73 6.97 2.37
N ASP A 103 3.59 5.97 2.56
CA ASP A 103 4.30 5.30 1.46
C ASP A 103 5.00 4.02 1.97
N PHE A 104 5.59 3.29 1.03
CA PHE A 104 6.43 2.13 1.32
C PHE A 104 7.45 1.88 0.20
N LEU A 105 8.47 1.09 0.52
CA LEU A 105 9.55 0.77 -0.38
C LEU A 105 10.05 -0.66 -0.13
N ILE A 106 10.21 -1.45 -1.19
CA ILE A 106 10.83 -2.78 -1.09
C ILE A 106 12.30 -2.66 -1.46
N GLN A 107 13.17 -3.14 -0.55
CA GLN A 107 14.62 -3.14 -0.72
C GLN A 107 15.23 -4.47 -0.31
N SER A 108 16.39 -4.80 -0.90
CA SER A 108 17.14 -6.02 -0.55
C SER A 108 17.94 -5.89 0.75
N LYS A 109 18.20 -4.66 1.18
CA LYS A 109 19.04 -4.38 2.37
C LYS A 109 18.28 -3.57 3.41
N ARG A 110 18.63 -3.82 4.68
CA ARG A 110 18.17 -3.07 5.86
C ARG A 110 19.30 -2.16 6.34
N ASN A 111 19.50 -1.05 5.64
CA ASN A 111 20.62 -0.14 5.90
C ASN A 111 20.24 1.34 5.71
N LYS A 112 21.18 2.24 6.01
CA LYS A 112 21.03 3.69 5.86
C LYS A 112 20.58 4.11 4.46
N ALA A 113 21.13 3.51 3.41
CA ALA A 113 20.76 3.85 2.03
C ALA A 113 19.29 3.55 1.72
N ALA A 114 18.74 2.44 2.27
CA ALA A 114 17.33 2.11 2.13
C ALA A 114 16.44 3.10 2.91
N ALA A 115 16.83 3.47 4.14
CA ALA A 115 16.14 4.48 4.93
C ALA A 115 16.11 5.84 4.22
N LEU A 116 17.25 6.30 3.69
CA LEU A 116 17.35 7.51 2.88
C LEU A 116 16.41 7.50 1.68
N LYS A 117 16.39 6.39 0.96
CA LYS A 117 15.53 6.25 -0.22
C LYS A 117 14.05 6.32 0.13
N LEU A 118 13.64 5.71 1.26
CA LEU A 118 12.27 5.85 1.77
C LEU A 118 11.96 7.31 2.12
N MET A 119 12.82 7.96 2.90
CA MET A 119 12.59 9.34 3.35
C MET A 119 12.54 10.33 2.20
N ARG A 120 13.46 10.27 1.24
CA ARG A 120 13.42 11.11 0.03
C ARG A 120 12.11 10.93 -0.74
N LYS A 121 11.64 9.67 -0.84
CA LYS A 121 10.36 9.36 -1.49
C LYS A 121 9.18 9.94 -0.72
N LEU A 122 9.17 9.83 0.62
CA LEU A 122 8.13 10.38 1.48
C LEU A 122 8.06 11.91 1.35
N LEU A 123 9.18 12.61 1.57
CA LEU A 123 9.26 14.07 1.49
C LEU A 123 8.78 14.58 0.13
N LYS A 124 9.24 13.94 -0.96
CA LYS A 124 8.79 14.28 -2.32
C LYS A 124 7.30 14.09 -2.53
N ASN A 125 6.74 13.00 -2.00
CA ASN A 125 5.34 12.62 -2.25
C ASN A 125 4.36 13.34 -1.35
N GLN A 126 4.76 13.72 -0.13
CA GLN A 126 3.91 14.46 0.80
C GLN A 126 4.04 15.98 0.62
N GLY A 127 5.19 16.46 0.12
CA GLY A 127 5.44 17.89 -0.11
C GLY A 127 5.75 18.68 1.16
N PHE A 128 5.89 18.02 2.31
CA PHE A 128 6.27 18.63 3.59
C PHE A 128 7.11 17.66 4.44
N ALA A 129 7.83 18.20 5.42
CA ALA A 129 8.54 17.42 6.42
C ALA A 129 7.68 17.25 7.67
N PRO A 130 7.69 16.06 8.32
CA PRO A 130 6.93 15.84 9.55
C PRO A 130 7.57 16.60 10.71
N ARG A 131 6.76 16.93 11.71
CA ARG A 131 7.23 17.48 13.00
C ARG A 131 7.83 16.39 13.87
N VAL A 132 7.25 15.20 13.87
CA VAL A 132 7.70 14.06 14.66
C VAL A 132 7.84 12.82 13.78
N ILE A 133 8.95 12.11 13.95
CA ILE A 133 9.16 10.79 13.33
C ILE A 133 9.35 9.75 14.43
N VAL A 134 8.52 8.73 14.43
CA VAL A 134 8.60 7.60 15.36
C VAL A 134 9.16 6.38 14.63
N THR A 135 10.17 5.75 15.21
CA THR A 135 10.77 4.52 14.66
C THR A 135 11.03 3.50 15.76
N ASP A 136 11.37 2.28 15.35
CA ASP A 136 12.07 1.36 16.24
C ASP A 136 13.49 1.88 16.55
N LYS A 137 14.30 1.07 17.25
CA LYS A 137 15.69 1.42 17.60
C LYS A 137 16.69 1.22 16.46
N LEU A 138 16.25 1.11 15.20
CA LEU A 138 17.17 0.89 14.07
C LEU A 138 18.04 2.12 13.80
N ARG A 139 19.34 1.98 13.99
CA ARG A 139 20.33 3.07 13.80
C ARG A 139 20.34 3.69 12.39
N SER A 140 19.88 2.94 11.40
CA SER A 140 19.81 3.40 10.00
C SER A 140 18.91 4.63 9.82
N TYR A 141 17.84 4.77 10.61
CA TYR A 141 16.95 5.92 10.56
C TYR A 141 17.65 7.19 11.06
N ALA A 142 18.25 7.15 12.25
CA ALA A 142 18.94 8.30 12.81
C ALA A 142 20.07 8.83 11.89
N SER A 143 20.84 7.91 11.27
CA SER A 143 21.87 8.26 10.30
C SER A 143 21.29 8.87 9.02
N ALA A 144 20.14 8.39 8.56
CA ALA A 144 19.47 8.93 7.38
C ALA A 144 18.90 10.33 7.63
N PHE A 145 18.27 10.54 8.79
CA PHE A 145 17.68 11.85 9.15
C PHE A 145 18.74 12.93 9.28
N ARG A 146 19.89 12.61 9.89
CA ARG A 146 21.04 13.53 9.98
C ARG A 146 21.55 13.92 8.59
N GLU A 147 21.70 12.95 7.67
CA GLU A 147 22.16 13.24 6.30
C GLU A 147 21.18 14.11 5.51
N LEU A 148 19.88 13.99 5.80
CA LEU A 148 18.85 14.81 5.16
C LEU A 148 18.66 16.18 5.82
N GLY A 149 19.35 16.48 6.91
CA GLY A 149 19.18 17.72 7.67
C GLY A 149 17.76 17.89 8.22
N LEU A 150 17.09 16.77 8.57
CA LEU A 150 15.72 16.84 9.08
C LEU A 150 15.69 17.38 10.50
N SER A 151 14.93 18.45 10.72
CA SER A 151 14.68 19.06 12.03
C SER A 151 13.58 18.35 12.83
N ALA A 152 12.97 17.30 12.28
CA ALA A 152 11.92 16.54 12.94
C ALA A 152 12.40 15.92 14.26
N GLN A 153 11.54 15.98 15.29
CA GLN A 153 11.78 15.28 16.54
C GLN A 153 11.78 13.76 16.29
N HIS A 154 12.90 13.09 16.57
CA HIS A 154 13.01 11.65 16.40
C HIS A 154 12.72 10.93 17.72
N GLU A 155 11.57 10.27 17.79
CA GLU A 155 11.19 9.41 18.90
C GLU A 155 11.50 7.95 18.57
N GLN A 156 12.16 7.27 19.51
CA GLN A 156 12.53 5.86 19.37
C GLN A 156 11.88 5.01 20.47
N GLY A 157 11.35 3.85 20.10
CA GLY A 157 10.85 2.88 21.06
C GLY A 157 9.82 1.92 20.47
N LEU A 158 9.93 0.64 20.83
CA LEU A 158 9.02 -0.41 20.35
C LEU A 158 7.55 -0.07 20.66
N ARG A 159 7.24 0.26 21.92
CA ARG A 159 5.86 0.58 22.33
C ARG A 159 5.30 1.84 21.65
N LYS A 160 6.15 2.79 21.29
CA LYS A 160 5.73 4.03 20.61
C LYS A 160 5.43 3.80 19.13
N ASN A 161 5.96 2.73 18.53
CA ASN A 161 5.86 2.44 17.10
C ASN A 161 4.76 1.42 16.72
N ASN A 162 3.87 1.07 17.66
CA ASN A 162 2.78 0.10 17.43
C ASN A 162 1.92 0.42 16.20
N ARG A 163 1.78 1.70 15.84
CA ARG A 163 1.03 2.11 14.62
C ARG A 163 1.66 1.50 13.36
N ALA A 164 2.98 1.63 13.20
CA ALA A 164 3.68 1.04 12.06
C ALA A 164 3.66 -0.49 12.11
N GLU A 165 3.88 -1.10 13.27
CA GLU A 165 3.82 -2.56 13.45
C GLU A 165 2.43 -3.13 13.10
N ASN A 166 1.34 -2.52 13.60
CA ASN A 166 -0.01 -2.94 13.29
C ASN A 166 -0.33 -2.81 11.80
N SER A 167 0.24 -1.81 11.15
CA SER A 167 0.05 -1.60 9.71
C SER A 167 0.63 -2.72 8.84
N HIS A 168 1.55 -3.55 9.39
CA HIS A 168 2.12 -4.71 8.71
C HIS A 168 1.17 -5.92 8.67
N GLN A 169 0.24 -6.03 9.61
CA GLN A 169 -0.65 -7.20 9.71
C GLN A 169 -1.47 -7.45 8.41
N PRO A 170 -2.13 -6.44 7.79
CA PRO A 170 -2.84 -6.63 6.53
C PRO A 170 -1.93 -7.14 5.41
N VAL A 171 -0.68 -6.64 5.36
CA VAL A 171 0.31 -7.08 4.37
C VAL A 171 0.69 -8.54 4.58
N ARG A 172 0.94 -8.96 5.83
CA ARG A 172 1.27 -10.35 6.17
C ARG A 172 0.14 -11.32 5.84
N ARG A 173 -1.11 -10.97 6.17
CA ARG A 173 -2.29 -11.77 5.80
C ARG A 173 -2.36 -11.95 4.29
N ARG A 174 -2.14 -10.86 3.57
CA ARG A 174 -2.20 -10.83 2.12
C ARG A 174 -1.06 -11.63 1.47
N GLU A 175 0.16 -11.50 1.97
CA GLU A 175 1.32 -12.28 1.52
C GLU A 175 1.07 -13.79 1.65
N ARG A 176 0.48 -14.23 2.77
CA ARG A 176 0.11 -15.63 2.99
C ARG A 176 -0.96 -16.11 2.00
N LYS A 177 -2.06 -15.37 1.84
CA LYS A 177 -3.15 -15.71 0.90
C LYS A 177 -2.66 -15.77 -0.55
N MET A 178 -1.74 -14.90 -0.95
CA MET A 178 -1.14 -14.88 -2.29
C MET A 178 -0.01 -15.89 -2.48
N GLN A 179 0.29 -16.72 -1.49
CA GLN A 179 1.42 -17.66 -1.51
C GLN A 179 2.74 -16.94 -1.88
N ARG A 180 3.00 -15.82 -1.23
CA ARG A 180 4.16 -14.92 -1.40
C ARG A 180 4.13 -14.09 -2.68
N PHE A 181 4.99 -13.10 -2.73
CA PHE A 181 5.14 -12.23 -3.90
C PHE A 181 6.05 -12.85 -4.95
N LYS A 182 5.66 -12.74 -6.22
CA LYS A 182 6.43 -13.30 -7.35
C LYS A 182 7.63 -12.44 -7.78
N SER A 183 7.60 -11.12 -7.52
CA SER A 183 8.72 -10.20 -7.79
C SER A 183 8.59 -8.92 -6.93
N ALA A 184 9.71 -8.21 -6.71
CA ALA A 184 9.69 -6.93 -6.00
C ALA A 184 8.80 -5.88 -6.71
N GLY A 185 8.83 -5.85 -8.04
CA GLY A 185 7.99 -4.96 -8.84
C GLY A 185 6.50 -5.27 -8.73
N SER A 186 6.11 -6.57 -8.73
CA SER A 186 4.71 -6.97 -8.55
C SER A 186 4.23 -6.68 -7.12
N ALA A 187 5.06 -6.93 -6.11
CA ALA A 187 4.77 -6.60 -4.72
C ALA A 187 4.59 -5.08 -4.54
N GLN A 188 5.49 -4.28 -5.11
CA GLN A 188 5.42 -2.82 -5.04
C GLN A 188 4.12 -2.29 -5.68
N ARG A 189 3.73 -2.78 -6.87
CA ARG A 189 2.48 -2.39 -7.54
C ARG A 189 1.25 -2.79 -6.73
N PHE A 190 1.22 -4.05 -6.27
CA PHE A 190 0.10 -4.56 -5.48
C PHE A 190 -0.08 -3.77 -4.18
N LEU A 191 1.00 -3.61 -3.40
CA LEU A 191 0.96 -2.89 -2.13
C LEU A 191 0.57 -1.42 -2.30
N SER A 192 0.97 -0.78 -3.41
CA SER A 192 0.51 0.58 -3.73
C SER A 192 -1.01 0.68 -3.89
N ALA A 193 -1.61 -0.30 -4.55
CA ALA A 193 -3.06 -0.35 -4.72
C ALA A 193 -3.77 -0.74 -3.41
N HIS A 194 -3.27 -1.77 -2.73
CA HIS A 194 -3.81 -2.28 -1.47
C HIS A 194 -3.78 -1.23 -0.35
N ALA A 195 -2.66 -0.54 -0.15
CA ALA A 195 -2.54 0.50 0.87
C ALA A 195 -3.60 1.61 0.71
N ASN A 196 -3.90 2.00 -0.53
CA ASN A 196 -4.91 3.02 -0.79
C ASN A 196 -6.36 2.50 -0.69
N SER A 197 -6.58 1.19 -0.77
CA SER A 197 -7.92 0.59 -0.69
C SER A 197 -8.34 0.22 0.73
N LEU A 198 -7.40 0.15 1.69
CA LEU A 198 -7.68 -0.32 3.06
C LEU A 198 -8.68 0.55 3.82
N TYR A 199 -8.67 1.85 3.58
CA TYR A 199 -9.43 2.83 4.38
C TYR A 199 -10.62 3.44 3.65
N ILE A 200 -10.90 3.03 2.41
CA ILE A 200 -11.95 3.65 1.60
C ILE A 200 -13.11 2.69 1.39
N PRO A 201 -14.33 3.05 1.84
CA PRO A 201 -15.54 2.31 1.53
C PRO A 201 -15.80 2.24 0.03
N PHE A 202 -16.47 1.19 -0.44
CA PHE A 202 -16.81 1.02 -1.86
C PHE A 202 -17.62 2.20 -2.43
N LEU A 203 -18.49 2.80 -1.62
CA LEU A 203 -19.29 3.97 -2.02
C LEU A 203 -18.43 5.14 -2.52
N PHE A 204 -17.28 5.38 -1.92
CA PHE A 204 -16.35 6.42 -2.39
C PHE A 204 -15.71 6.08 -3.75
N LEU A 205 -15.53 4.80 -4.06
CA LEU A 205 -15.10 4.38 -5.38
C LEU A 205 -16.19 4.63 -6.43
N ALA A 206 -17.46 4.38 -6.10
CA ALA A 206 -18.57 4.56 -7.02
C ALA A 206 -18.89 6.04 -7.31
N VAL A 207 -18.65 6.93 -6.34
CA VAL A 207 -18.92 8.38 -6.48
C VAL A 207 -17.73 9.14 -7.08
N ALA A 208 -16.51 8.62 -6.93
CA ALA A 208 -15.29 9.27 -7.44
C ALA A 208 -15.02 8.99 -8.94
N PHE A 209 -15.93 8.30 -9.62
CA PHE A 209 -15.84 7.89 -11.02
C PHE A 209 -17.14 8.14 -11.79
#